data_87457cbc1c2a60d08199cf47d1bb23c5
#
_entry.id   87457cbc1c2a60d08199cf47d1bb23c5
#
_cell.length_a   1.000
_cell.length_b   1.000
_cell.length_c   1.000
_cell.angle_alpha   90.00
_cell.angle_beta   90.00
_cell.angle_gamma   90.00
#
_symmetry.space_group_name_H-M   'P 1'
#
loop_
_entity.id
_entity.type
_entity.pdbx_description
1 polymer ?
#
loop_
_entity_poly.entity_id
_entity_poly.type
_entity_poly.pdbx_seq_one_letter_code
_entity_poly.pdbx_strand_id
1 'polypeptide(L)'
;MQMLNSINNLKVAREFNLSEFACPCCNLVMLHPRLLAKLIELRKILERPVHITSGYRCPRYNQKVGGVANSYHCIGLAADIKVKDINLIELLEICENIDFAGIGFYEKKNFLHLDVRPTKRTRWRE
;
A
#
# COMPACT_ATOMS: atom_id res chain seq x y z
N MET A 1 -8.08 11.08 -19.96
CA MET A 1 -9.47 10.97 -19.59
C MET A 1 -9.78 11.67 -18.29
N GLN A 2 -10.43 12.81 -18.40
CA GLN A 2 -10.68 13.66 -17.24
C GLN A 2 -11.64 13.02 -16.24
N MET A 3 -12.66 12.32 -16.73
CA MET A 3 -13.67 11.71 -15.85
C MET A 3 -13.04 10.64 -14.95
N LEU A 4 -12.17 9.81 -15.51
CA LEU A 4 -11.49 8.77 -14.74
C LEU A 4 -10.58 9.40 -13.67
N ASN A 5 -9.85 10.46 -14.04
CA ASN A 5 -9.00 11.18 -13.09
C ASN A 5 -9.83 11.81 -11.98
N SER A 6 -11.01 12.36 -12.31
CA SER A 6 -11.90 12.95 -11.31
C SER A 6 -12.39 11.90 -10.31
N ILE A 7 -12.71 10.70 -10.78
CA ILE A 7 -13.14 9.60 -9.92
C ILE A 7 -12.00 9.19 -8.99
N ASN A 8 -10.78 9.05 -9.53
CA ASN A 8 -9.63 8.65 -8.73
C ASN A 8 -9.22 9.71 -7.72
N ASN A 9 -9.64 10.96 -7.91
CA ASN A 9 -9.34 12.03 -6.96
C ASN A 9 -10.34 12.12 -5.82
N LEU A 10 -11.35 11.26 -5.78
CA LEU A 10 -12.28 11.22 -4.67
C LEU A 10 -11.56 10.76 -3.39
N LYS A 11 -11.90 11.38 -2.28
CA LYS A 11 -11.45 10.91 -0.99
C LYS A 11 -12.19 9.64 -0.63
N VAL A 12 -11.44 8.58 -0.34
CA VAL A 12 -12.00 7.31 0.15
C VAL A 12 -12.04 7.30 1.67
N ALA A 13 -11.32 8.22 2.31
CA ALA A 13 -11.30 8.42 3.74
C ALA A 13 -10.75 9.82 3.99
N ARG A 14 -10.86 10.30 5.24
CA ARG A 14 -10.26 11.59 5.62
C ARG A 14 -8.76 11.63 5.29
N GLU A 15 -8.08 10.50 5.47
CA GLU A 15 -6.62 10.41 5.39
C GLU A 15 -6.08 10.11 3.99
N PHE A 16 -6.91 9.60 3.08
CA PHE A 16 -6.46 9.12 1.79
C PHE A 16 -7.39 9.50 0.65
N ASN A 17 -6.78 9.82 -0.50
CA ASN A 17 -7.50 9.93 -1.77
C ASN A 17 -7.34 8.62 -2.53
N LEU A 18 -8.36 8.26 -3.31
CA LEU A 18 -8.32 7.05 -4.12
C LEU A 18 -7.17 7.05 -5.11
N SER A 19 -6.83 8.23 -5.65
CA SER A 19 -5.72 8.37 -6.62
C SER A 19 -4.38 7.91 -6.09
N GLU A 20 -4.18 7.91 -4.76
CA GLU A 20 -2.91 7.46 -4.18
C GLU A 20 -2.68 5.97 -4.41
N PHE A 21 -3.74 5.21 -4.69
CA PHE A 21 -3.68 3.76 -4.90
C PHE A 21 -3.77 3.38 -6.37
N ALA A 22 -3.83 4.34 -7.28
CA ALA A 22 -4.01 4.06 -8.71
C ALA A 22 -2.73 3.53 -9.35
N CYS A 23 -2.90 2.66 -10.33
CA CYS A 23 -1.80 2.16 -11.14
C CYS A 23 -1.20 3.30 -11.97
N PRO A 24 0.12 3.55 -11.90
CA PRO A 24 0.74 4.64 -12.66
C PRO A 24 0.63 4.45 -14.18
N CYS A 25 0.54 3.21 -14.63
CA CYS A 25 0.55 2.87 -16.06
C CYS A 25 -0.80 3.12 -16.73
N CYS A 26 -1.91 2.75 -16.08
CA CYS A 26 -3.24 2.80 -16.68
C CYS A 26 -4.24 3.64 -15.88
N ASN A 27 -3.83 4.14 -14.74
CA ASN A 27 -4.66 4.97 -13.85
C ASN A 27 -5.91 4.26 -13.32
N LEU A 28 -5.99 2.95 -13.46
CA LEU A 28 -7.04 2.16 -12.82
C LEU A 28 -6.69 1.93 -11.36
N VAL A 29 -7.69 1.64 -10.55
CA VAL A 29 -7.48 1.45 -9.13
C VAL A 29 -8.33 0.28 -8.62
N MET A 30 -7.75 -0.49 -7.72
CA MET A 30 -8.43 -1.45 -6.87
C MET A 30 -7.95 -1.23 -5.45
N LEU A 31 -8.87 -1.12 -4.52
CA LEU A 31 -8.53 -0.90 -3.11
C LEU A 31 -9.51 -1.68 -2.24
N HIS A 32 -9.00 -2.73 -1.61
CA HIS A 32 -9.83 -3.55 -0.73
C HIS A 32 -10.13 -2.77 0.56
N PRO A 33 -11.39 -2.77 1.04
CA PRO A 33 -11.76 -2.02 2.26
C PRO A 33 -10.94 -2.40 3.49
N ARG A 34 -10.54 -3.66 3.61
CA ARG A 34 -9.73 -4.12 4.75
C ARG A 34 -8.34 -3.50 4.73
N LEU A 35 -7.73 -3.37 3.55
CA LEU A 35 -6.44 -2.71 3.41
C LEU A 35 -6.57 -1.24 3.82
N LEU A 36 -7.57 -0.56 3.31
CA LEU A 36 -7.81 0.85 3.65
C LEU A 36 -8.01 1.03 5.16
N ALA A 37 -8.81 0.16 5.79
CA ALA A 37 -9.07 0.24 7.23
C ALA A 37 -7.78 0.12 8.05
N LYS A 38 -6.89 -0.81 7.67
CA LYS A 38 -5.60 -0.99 8.36
C LYS A 38 -4.68 0.22 8.14
N LEU A 39 -4.67 0.78 6.95
CA LEU A 39 -3.86 1.97 6.65
C LEU A 39 -4.37 3.21 7.40
N ILE A 40 -5.68 3.34 7.55
CA ILE A 40 -6.28 4.41 8.36
C ILE A 40 -5.84 4.26 9.82
N GLU A 41 -5.88 3.05 10.34
CA GLU A 41 -5.43 2.78 11.71
C GLU A 41 -3.96 3.18 11.88
N LEU A 42 -3.11 2.82 10.93
CA LEU A 42 -1.71 3.19 10.94
C LEU A 42 -1.53 4.71 10.93
N ARG A 43 -2.26 5.40 10.04
CA ARG A 43 -2.19 6.85 9.92
C ARG A 43 -2.56 7.55 11.22
N LYS A 44 -3.57 7.05 11.92
CA LYS A 44 -4.01 7.62 13.19
C LYS A 44 -2.98 7.43 14.29
N ILE A 45 -2.34 6.27 14.34
CA ILE A 45 -1.30 5.99 15.34
C ILE A 45 -0.08 6.88 15.10
N LEU A 46 0.33 7.04 13.84
CA LEU A 46 1.52 7.81 13.49
C LEU A 46 1.33 9.31 13.63
N GLU A 47 0.10 9.81 13.46
CA GLU A 47 -0.22 11.24 13.43
C GLU A 47 0.62 12.02 12.42
N ARG A 48 0.98 11.39 11.32
CA ARG A 48 1.73 11.98 10.21
C ARG A 48 1.37 11.28 8.91
N PRO A 49 1.60 11.93 7.76
CA PRO A 49 1.22 11.35 6.48
C PRO A 49 1.89 10.01 6.20
N VAL A 50 1.13 9.09 5.62
CA VAL A 50 1.61 7.82 5.09
C VAL A 50 1.58 7.95 3.58
N HIS A 51 2.75 7.85 2.94
CA HIS A 51 2.85 7.95 1.48
C HIS A 51 2.71 6.57 0.86
N ILE A 52 1.73 6.43 -0.03
CA ILE A 52 1.54 5.20 -0.79
C ILE A 52 2.45 5.28 -2.02
N THR A 53 3.52 4.54 -2.02
CA THR A 53 4.45 4.54 -3.15
C THR A 53 4.06 3.57 -4.25
N SER A 54 3.27 2.54 -3.91
CA SER A 54 2.69 1.63 -4.89
C SER A 54 1.42 1.02 -4.31
N GLY A 55 0.30 1.27 -4.97
CA GLY A 55 -0.98 0.67 -4.60
C GLY A 55 -1.34 -0.43 -5.58
N TYR A 56 -2.46 -0.26 -6.31
CA TYR A 56 -2.85 -1.22 -7.33
C TYR A 56 -1.84 -1.21 -8.48
N ARG A 57 -1.54 -2.40 -8.97
CA ARG A 57 -0.72 -2.60 -10.17
C ARG A 57 -1.50 -3.46 -11.15
N CYS A 58 -1.71 -2.97 -12.37
CA CYS A 58 -2.21 -3.85 -13.42
C CYS A 58 -1.12 -4.89 -13.73
N PRO A 59 -1.48 -6.05 -14.30
CA PRO A 59 -0.49 -7.12 -14.57
C PRO A 59 0.71 -6.64 -15.40
N ARG A 60 0.48 -5.77 -16.37
CA ARG A 60 1.54 -5.20 -17.21
C ARG A 60 2.54 -4.39 -16.38
N TYR A 61 2.03 -3.49 -15.55
CA TYR A 61 2.89 -2.66 -14.71
C TYR A 61 3.63 -3.49 -13.67
N ASN A 62 2.95 -4.48 -13.09
CA ASN A 62 3.57 -5.38 -12.13
C ASN A 62 4.77 -6.12 -12.75
N GLN A 63 4.63 -6.58 -13.98
CA GLN A 63 5.74 -7.22 -14.69
C GLN A 63 6.87 -6.25 -14.96
N LYS A 64 6.54 -5.03 -15.36
CA LYS A 64 7.51 -3.98 -15.67
C LYS A 64 8.38 -3.63 -14.46
N VAL A 65 7.81 -3.58 -13.27
CA VAL A 65 8.55 -3.23 -12.05
C VAL A 65 9.17 -4.45 -11.35
N GLY A 66 9.08 -5.62 -11.96
CA GLY A 66 9.69 -6.82 -11.41
C GLY A 66 8.93 -7.44 -10.26
N GLY A 67 7.63 -7.17 -10.14
CA GLY A 67 6.80 -7.79 -9.13
C GLY A 67 6.58 -9.27 -9.38
N VAL A 68 6.30 -10.02 -8.31
CA VAL A 68 6.02 -11.46 -8.44
C VAL A 68 4.71 -11.66 -9.20
N ALA A 69 4.62 -12.76 -9.95
CA ALA A 69 3.38 -13.13 -10.60
C ALA A 69 2.30 -13.32 -9.53
N ASN A 70 1.07 -12.90 -9.83
CA ASN A 70 -0.05 -12.97 -8.88
C ASN A 70 0.19 -12.15 -7.60
N SER A 71 0.88 -11.02 -7.74
CA SER A 71 1.11 -10.09 -6.63
C SER A 71 -0.22 -9.62 -6.03
N TYR A 72 -0.26 -9.46 -4.71
CA TYR A 72 -1.43 -8.90 -4.03
C TYR A 72 -1.71 -7.46 -4.42
N HIS A 73 -0.71 -6.72 -4.94
CA HIS A 73 -0.93 -5.41 -5.56
C HIS A 73 -1.90 -5.49 -6.73
N CYS A 74 -1.90 -6.60 -7.45
CA CYS A 74 -2.74 -6.76 -8.64
C CYS A 74 -4.21 -6.99 -8.33
N ILE A 75 -4.56 -7.23 -7.08
CA ILE A 75 -5.95 -7.43 -6.66
C ILE A 75 -6.38 -6.47 -5.55
N GLY A 76 -5.60 -5.41 -5.34
CA GLY A 76 -5.98 -4.35 -4.41
C GLY A 76 -5.82 -4.68 -2.95
N LEU A 77 -5.04 -5.71 -2.61
CA LEU A 77 -4.84 -6.15 -1.23
C LEU A 77 -3.51 -5.67 -0.63
N ALA A 78 -2.68 -4.97 -1.40
CA ALA A 78 -1.35 -4.58 -0.96
C ALA A 78 -1.04 -3.13 -1.27
N ALA A 79 -0.21 -2.53 -0.42
CA ALA A 79 0.37 -1.20 -0.65
C ALA A 79 1.80 -1.17 -0.13
N ASP A 80 2.66 -0.49 -0.87
CA ASP A 80 4.00 -0.16 -0.39
C ASP A 80 3.95 1.26 0.15
N ILE A 81 4.56 1.49 1.29
CA ILE A 81 4.47 2.78 1.98
C ILE A 81 5.82 3.33 2.39
N LYS A 82 5.87 4.67 2.49
CA LYS A 82 6.97 5.40 3.12
C LYS A 82 6.40 6.43 4.08
N VAL A 83 7.09 6.64 5.19
CA VAL A 83 6.70 7.65 6.19
C VAL A 83 7.95 8.47 6.53
N LYS A 84 7.83 9.80 6.49
CA LYS A 84 8.94 10.69 6.82
C LYS A 84 9.16 10.77 8.33
N ASP A 85 10.41 10.99 8.70
CA ASP A 85 10.81 11.29 10.08
C ASP A 85 10.50 10.17 11.07
N ILE A 86 10.56 8.92 10.59
CA ILE A 86 10.48 7.77 11.46
C ILE A 86 11.47 6.70 10.96
N ASN A 87 12.10 6.04 11.89
CA ASN A 87 12.98 4.92 11.60
C ASN A 87 12.16 3.75 11.06
N LEU A 88 12.66 3.07 10.03
CA LEU A 88 11.91 2.00 9.38
C LEU A 88 11.61 0.84 10.34
N ILE A 89 12.50 0.58 11.31
CA ILE A 89 12.30 -0.46 12.30
C ILE A 89 11.14 -0.09 13.24
N GLU A 90 11.06 1.18 13.65
CA GLU A 90 9.95 1.64 14.47
C GLU A 90 8.63 1.55 13.71
N LEU A 91 8.65 1.91 12.43
CA LEU A 91 7.47 1.78 11.57
C LEU A 91 7.04 0.31 11.46
N LEU A 92 8.00 -0.59 11.31
CA LEU A 92 7.73 -2.02 11.26
C LEU A 92 7.02 -2.50 12.54
N GLU A 93 7.52 -2.08 13.70
CA GLU A 93 6.93 -2.48 14.99
C GLU A 93 5.49 -2.02 15.11
N ILE A 94 5.20 -0.79 14.68
CA ILE A 94 3.84 -0.26 14.69
C ILE A 94 2.94 -1.10 13.76
N CYS A 95 3.43 -1.41 12.57
CA CYS A 95 2.67 -2.20 11.61
C CYS A 95 2.44 -3.64 12.10
N GLU A 96 3.39 -4.21 12.84
CA GLU A 96 3.20 -5.52 13.45
C GLU A 96 2.04 -5.51 14.45
N ASN A 97 1.92 -4.44 15.22
CA ASN A 97 0.84 -4.30 16.20
C ASN A 97 -0.53 -4.08 15.55
N ILE A 98 -0.56 -3.55 14.34
CA ILE A 98 -1.80 -3.38 13.57
C ILE A 98 -2.25 -4.71 12.95
N ASP A 99 -1.33 -5.67 12.90
CA ASP A 99 -1.62 -7.03 12.44
C ASP A 99 -1.90 -7.11 10.94
N PHE A 100 -1.03 -6.49 10.14
CA PHE A 100 -1.05 -6.75 8.70
C PHE A 100 -0.66 -8.21 8.45
N ALA A 101 -1.38 -8.87 7.53
CA ALA A 101 -1.12 -10.26 7.23
C ALA A 101 0.22 -10.45 6.52
N GLY A 102 0.56 -9.59 5.58
CA GLY A 102 1.87 -9.62 4.93
C GLY A 102 2.64 -8.35 5.23
N ILE A 103 3.91 -8.49 5.61
CA ILE A 103 4.82 -7.35 5.77
C ILE A 103 6.16 -7.69 5.15
N GLY A 104 6.60 -6.86 4.21
CA GLY A 104 7.93 -6.91 3.62
C GLY A 104 8.75 -5.73 4.08
N PHE A 105 9.95 -5.98 4.56
CA PHE A 105 10.87 -4.97 5.06
C PHE A 105 11.96 -4.73 4.03
N TYR A 106 11.93 -3.57 3.38
CA TYR A 106 12.85 -3.22 2.29
C TYR A 106 13.81 -2.13 2.79
N GLU A 107 14.86 -2.55 3.48
CA GLU A 107 15.77 -1.66 4.18
C GLU A 107 16.50 -0.71 3.22
N LYS A 108 17.05 -1.23 2.15
CA LYS A 108 17.84 -0.43 1.20
C LYS A 108 17.02 0.63 0.50
N LYS A 109 15.79 0.30 0.15
CA LYS A 109 14.88 1.22 -0.53
C LYS A 109 14.03 2.03 0.45
N ASN A 110 14.13 1.73 1.73
CA ASN A 110 13.47 2.43 2.82
C ASN A 110 11.96 2.47 2.69
N PHE A 111 11.33 1.31 2.50
CA PHE A 111 9.88 1.21 2.49
C PHE A 111 9.42 -0.11 3.09
N LEU A 112 8.14 -0.16 3.44
CA LEU A 112 7.47 -1.39 3.84
C LEU A 112 6.43 -1.77 2.81
N HIS A 113 6.35 -3.06 2.49
CA HIS A 113 5.20 -3.65 1.82
C HIS A 113 4.23 -4.11 2.89
N LEU A 114 2.95 -3.75 2.75
CA LEU A 114 1.89 -4.14 3.67
C LEU A 114 0.75 -4.76 2.89
N ASP A 115 0.20 -5.88 3.37
CA ASP A 115 -0.96 -6.45 2.72
C ASP A 115 -1.91 -7.12 3.70
N VAL A 116 -3.13 -7.36 3.21
CA VAL A 116 -4.19 -8.04 3.96
C VAL A 116 -4.53 -9.37 3.28
N ARG A 117 -3.51 -10.10 2.84
CA ARG A 117 -3.70 -11.38 2.15
C ARG A 117 -4.60 -12.32 2.95
N PRO A 118 -5.42 -13.14 2.27
CA PRO A 118 -6.31 -14.06 2.96
C PRO A 118 -5.62 -15.34 3.40
N THR A 119 -4.33 -15.47 3.09
CA THR A 119 -3.56 -16.66 3.39
C THR A 119 -2.79 -16.49 4.70
N LYS A 120 -1.88 -17.41 4.95
CA LYS A 120 -1.07 -17.43 6.16
C LYS A 120 -0.26 -16.13 6.32
N ARG A 121 -0.17 -15.64 7.55
CA ARG A 121 0.66 -14.50 7.92
C ARG A 121 2.09 -14.69 7.42
N THR A 122 2.63 -13.70 6.73
CA THR A 122 3.92 -13.80 6.04
C THR A 122 4.79 -12.58 6.33
N ARG A 123 6.07 -12.84 6.57
CA ARG A 123 7.09 -11.79 6.80
C ARG A 123 8.30 -12.08 5.93
N TRP A 124 8.87 -11.02 5.34
CA TRP A 124 10.13 -11.17 4.60
C TRP A 124 10.93 -9.88 4.67
N ARG A 125 12.19 -9.99 4.26
CA ARG A 125 13.16 -8.91 4.35
C ARG A 125 14.03 -8.89 3.11
N GLU A 126 14.26 -7.68 2.58
CA GLU A 126 15.18 -7.45 1.46
C GLU A 126 16.07 -6.24 1.71
#